data_dd3f225b220e59a47a4e085549fcc97e
#
_entry.id   dd3f225b220e59a47a4e085549fcc97e
#
_cell.length_a   1.000
_cell.length_b   1.000
_cell.length_c   1.000
_cell.angle_alpha   90.00
_cell.angle_beta   90.00
_cell.angle_gamma   90.00
#
_symmetry.space_group_name_H-M   'P 1'
#
loop_
_entity.id
_entity.type
_entity.pdbx_description
1 polymer ?
#
loop_
_entity_poly.entity_id
_entity_poly.type
_entity_poly.pdbx_seq_one_letter_code
_entity_poly.pdbx_strand_id
1 'polypeptide(L)'
;AQVYAASGYRLDAFDDVAVEPIDVAEVLRQELGSKASQIVVDGDQPFATGSFAQVYHCRVVDRPGSRYIIKILRPSVVRYLNFDFVALRFCCWAGQFMLKNDIFPLVEIADEFIKTTKRETDYQRELITAQAIREYFARRTDRVVVPETLAEYSTRRILVQDYIEGLPLTEVVERAQAGNDTYQFVKDQLGSDMQQQLVTVGSEFLIAILQADIIMADPHPGNI
;
A
#
# COMPACT_ATOMS: atom_id res chain seq x y z
N ALA A 1 -20.52 9.98 -9.47
CA ALA A 1 -19.56 8.88 -9.51
C ALA A 1 -18.51 9.14 -8.45
N GLN A 2 -18.37 8.22 -7.52
CA GLN A 2 -17.36 8.30 -6.48
C GLN A 2 -16.01 7.86 -7.04
N VAL A 3 -14.96 8.62 -6.76
CA VAL A 3 -13.59 8.24 -7.11
C VAL A 3 -13.05 7.44 -5.94
N TYR A 4 -12.62 6.24 -6.22
CA TYR A 4 -12.04 5.36 -5.21
C TYR A 4 -10.54 5.60 -5.18
N ALA A 5 -10.02 6.07 -4.06
CA ALA A 5 -8.63 5.87 -3.70
C ALA A 5 -8.51 4.39 -3.29
N ALA A 6 -8.64 3.51 -4.30
CA ALA A 6 -8.45 2.10 -4.07
C ALA A 6 -6.96 1.89 -3.80
N SER A 7 -6.65 1.23 -2.71
CA SER A 7 -5.39 0.52 -2.59
C SER A 7 -5.44 -0.69 -3.55
N GLY A 8 -5.56 -0.39 -4.84
CA GLY A 8 -5.54 -1.37 -5.92
C GLY A 8 -4.11 -1.84 -6.10
N TYR A 9 -3.69 -2.83 -5.31
CA TYR A 9 -2.41 -3.48 -5.49
C TYR A 9 -2.49 -4.45 -6.66
N ARG A 10 -2.31 -3.93 -7.86
CA ARG A 10 -1.76 -4.71 -8.94
C ARG A 10 -0.37 -4.16 -9.21
N LEU A 11 0.61 -4.78 -8.57
CA LEU A 11 2.03 -4.48 -8.74
C LEU A 11 2.57 -5.28 -9.93
N ASP A 12 2.02 -5.06 -11.13
CA ASP A 12 2.52 -5.70 -12.36
C ASP A 12 3.97 -5.30 -12.69
N ALA A 13 4.52 -4.29 -12.02
CA ALA A 13 5.94 -3.94 -12.12
C ALA A 13 6.88 -4.97 -11.42
N PHE A 14 6.33 -5.96 -10.70
CA PHE A 14 7.07 -6.97 -9.95
C PHE A 14 6.49 -8.37 -10.13
N ASP A 15 5.97 -8.69 -11.31
CA ASP A 15 5.44 -10.02 -11.65
C ASP A 15 6.45 -11.17 -11.43
N ASP A 16 7.74 -10.85 -11.29
CA ASP A 16 8.81 -11.80 -10.98
C ASP A 16 9.10 -11.96 -9.48
N VAL A 17 8.36 -11.28 -8.59
CA VAL A 17 8.58 -11.47 -7.14
C VAL A 17 7.97 -12.78 -6.70
N ALA A 18 8.80 -13.79 -6.49
CA ALA A 18 8.37 -15.11 -6.04
C ALA A 18 7.48 -15.00 -4.78
N VAL A 19 6.31 -15.65 -4.83
CA VAL A 19 5.41 -15.74 -3.68
C VAL A 19 6.14 -16.50 -2.57
N GLU A 20 6.43 -15.81 -1.46
CA GLU A 20 6.96 -16.46 -0.27
C GLU A 20 5.82 -17.22 0.42
N PRO A 21 5.98 -18.51 0.73
CA PRO A 21 4.96 -19.23 1.47
C PRO A 21 4.83 -18.65 2.89
N ILE A 22 3.65 -18.13 3.21
CA ILE A 22 3.34 -17.59 4.54
C ILE A 22 2.29 -18.49 5.19
N ASP A 23 2.59 -18.98 6.39
CA ASP A 23 1.56 -19.55 7.26
C ASP A 23 0.76 -18.39 7.89
N VAL A 24 -0.28 -17.96 7.16
CA VAL A 24 -1.11 -16.82 7.54
C VAL A 24 -1.75 -17.06 8.91
N ALA A 25 -2.19 -18.28 9.20
CA ALA A 25 -2.84 -18.61 10.46
C ALA A 25 -1.86 -18.47 11.64
N GLU A 26 -0.60 -18.87 11.45
CA GLU A 26 0.44 -18.71 12.47
C GLU A 26 0.78 -17.24 12.68
N VAL A 27 0.92 -16.46 11.60
CA VAL A 27 1.17 -15.00 11.70
C VAL A 27 0.03 -14.30 12.44
N LEU A 28 -1.22 -14.63 12.11
CA LEU A 28 -2.39 -14.08 12.83
C LEU A 28 -2.38 -14.41 14.31
N ARG A 29 -2.05 -15.66 14.68
CA ARG A 29 -1.96 -16.07 16.09
C ARG A 29 -0.87 -15.32 16.85
N GLN A 30 0.30 -15.14 16.23
CA GLN A 30 1.42 -14.42 16.84
C GLN A 30 1.13 -12.93 17.02
N GLU A 31 0.53 -12.29 16.03
CA GLU A 31 0.32 -10.84 16.03
C GLU A 31 -0.97 -10.41 16.75
N LEU A 32 -2.05 -11.18 16.64
CA LEU A 32 -3.38 -10.81 17.16
C LEU A 32 -3.80 -11.62 18.39
N GLY A 33 -3.08 -12.71 18.71
CA GLY A 33 -3.42 -13.57 19.85
C GLY A 33 -4.84 -14.11 19.79
N SER A 34 -5.65 -13.85 20.80
CA SER A 34 -7.05 -14.30 20.87
C SER A 34 -7.96 -13.71 19.77
N LYS A 35 -7.61 -12.54 19.23
CA LYS A 35 -8.36 -11.91 18.14
C LYS A 35 -8.13 -12.56 16.76
N ALA A 36 -7.13 -13.44 16.63
CA ALA A 36 -6.85 -14.14 15.39
C ALA A 36 -8.08 -14.93 14.86
N SER A 37 -8.91 -15.49 15.74
CA SER A 37 -10.13 -16.20 15.38
C SER A 37 -11.22 -15.32 14.78
N GLN A 38 -11.10 -14.01 14.88
CA GLN A 38 -12.03 -13.06 14.28
C GLN A 38 -11.72 -12.77 12.81
N ILE A 39 -10.53 -13.13 12.34
CA ILE A 39 -10.11 -12.92 10.94
C ILE A 39 -10.16 -14.27 10.20
N VAL A 40 -10.94 -14.31 9.14
CA VAL A 40 -11.04 -15.46 8.24
C VAL A 40 -10.49 -15.04 6.87
N VAL A 41 -9.32 -15.58 6.53
CA VAL A 41 -8.66 -15.30 5.25
C VAL A 41 -9.24 -16.21 4.17
N ASP A 42 -9.50 -15.66 2.99
CA ASP A 42 -10.09 -16.38 1.88
C ASP A 42 -8.98 -16.99 1.00
N GLY A 43 -8.75 -18.30 1.15
CA GLY A 43 -7.74 -19.06 0.41
C GLY A 43 -6.31 -18.93 0.94
N ASP A 44 -5.42 -19.72 0.34
CA ASP A 44 -4.02 -19.85 0.76
C ASP A 44 -3.05 -19.00 -0.09
N GLN A 45 -3.54 -18.44 -1.20
CA GLN A 45 -2.73 -17.64 -2.10
C GLN A 45 -3.03 -16.16 -1.92
N PRO A 46 -2.00 -15.29 -1.91
CA PRO A 46 -2.21 -13.86 -1.90
C PRO A 46 -2.83 -13.43 -3.24
N PHE A 47 -3.76 -12.48 -3.20
CA PHE A 47 -4.27 -11.89 -4.43
C PHE A 47 -3.32 -10.84 -5.01
N ALA A 48 -2.43 -10.29 -4.18
CA ALA A 48 -1.38 -9.37 -4.61
C ALA A 48 -0.12 -9.58 -3.78
N THR A 49 1.04 -9.39 -4.41
CA THR A 49 2.35 -9.58 -3.80
C THR A 49 3.23 -8.38 -4.11
N GLY A 50 3.72 -7.71 -3.08
CA GLY A 50 4.68 -6.62 -3.20
C GLY A 50 6.06 -6.98 -2.67
N SER A 51 7.00 -6.05 -2.75
CA SER A 51 8.39 -6.23 -2.28
C SER A 51 8.46 -6.60 -0.80
N PHE A 52 7.64 -5.98 0.04
CA PHE A 52 7.66 -6.16 1.49
C PHE A 52 6.48 -6.95 2.03
N ALA A 53 5.39 -7.08 1.28
CA ALA A 53 4.12 -7.60 1.77
C ALA A 53 3.42 -8.53 0.80
N GLN A 54 2.53 -9.32 1.37
CA GLN A 54 1.51 -10.07 0.64
C GLN A 54 0.14 -9.64 1.13
N VAL A 55 -0.82 -9.59 0.21
CA VAL A 55 -2.18 -9.12 0.48
C VAL A 55 -3.17 -10.25 0.20
N TYR A 56 -4.07 -10.46 1.14
CA TYR A 56 -5.10 -11.49 1.06
C TYR A 56 -6.48 -10.87 1.24
N HIS A 57 -7.49 -11.47 0.62
CA HIS A 57 -8.87 -11.17 0.98
C HIS A 57 -9.20 -11.82 2.32
N CYS A 58 -9.97 -11.12 3.14
CA CYS A 58 -10.41 -11.66 4.40
C CYS A 58 -11.81 -11.14 4.79
N ARG A 59 -12.39 -11.81 5.78
CA ARG A 59 -13.63 -11.41 6.45
C ARG A 59 -13.37 -11.26 7.93
N VAL A 60 -14.09 -10.33 8.54
CA VAL A 60 -14.03 -10.10 9.98
C VAL A 60 -15.34 -10.58 10.59
N VAL A 61 -15.26 -11.52 11.52
CA VAL A 61 -16.43 -12.28 12.04
C VAL A 61 -17.45 -11.38 12.71
N ASP A 62 -17.02 -10.38 13.46
CA ASP A 62 -17.87 -9.42 14.16
C ASP A 62 -18.40 -8.28 13.26
N ARG A 63 -18.00 -8.27 11.97
CA ARG A 63 -18.45 -7.29 10.96
C ARG A 63 -19.01 -8.01 9.71
N PRO A 64 -20.10 -8.74 9.83
CA PRO A 64 -20.65 -9.53 8.72
C PRO A 64 -21.14 -8.64 7.57
N GLY A 65 -20.93 -9.09 6.33
CA GLY A 65 -21.39 -8.40 5.12
C GLY A 65 -20.37 -7.44 4.51
N SER A 66 -19.28 -7.13 5.18
CA SER A 66 -18.18 -6.33 4.63
C SER A 66 -17.04 -7.22 4.19
N ARG A 67 -16.35 -6.80 3.12
CA ARG A 67 -15.13 -7.44 2.64
C ARG A 67 -13.93 -6.62 3.08
N TYR A 68 -12.89 -7.31 3.46
CA TYR A 68 -11.64 -6.70 3.92
C TYR A 68 -10.46 -7.29 3.16
N ILE A 69 -9.36 -6.59 3.22
CA ILE A 69 -8.05 -7.12 2.87
C ILE A 69 -7.14 -7.08 4.09
N ILE A 70 -6.23 -8.02 4.12
CA ILE A 70 -5.16 -8.06 5.10
C ILE A 70 -3.81 -8.03 4.39
N LYS A 71 -2.99 -7.04 4.73
CA LYS A 71 -1.60 -6.93 4.30
C LYS A 71 -0.73 -7.54 5.38
N ILE A 72 0.16 -8.45 4.98
CA ILE A 72 1.07 -9.14 5.89
C ILE A 72 2.49 -8.90 5.42
N LEU A 73 3.35 -8.38 6.29
CA LEU A 73 4.79 -8.28 6.00
C LEU A 73 5.37 -9.68 5.81
N ARG A 74 6.18 -9.83 4.78
CA ARG A 74 6.87 -11.09 4.51
C ARG A 74 7.78 -11.47 5.67
N PRO A 75 7.78 -12.73 6.13
CA PRO A 75 8.66 -13.19 7.20
C PRO A 75 10.14 -13.00 6.89
N SER A 76 10.55 -13.14 5.62
CA SER A 76 11.91 -12.85 5.15
C SER A 76 12.30 -11.39 5.42
N VAL A 77 11.41 -10.44 5.10
CA VAL A 77 11.62 -9.01 5.34
C VAL A 77 11.82 -8.76 6.84
N VAL A 78 10.93 -9.28 7.67
CA VAL A 78 11.03 -9.12 9.12
C VAL A 78 12.33 -9.68 9.69
N ARG A 79 12.81 -10.80 9.14
CA ARG A 79 14.01 -11.51 9.61
C ARG A 79 15.31 -10.85 9.17
N TYR A 80 15.41 -10.47 7.89
CA TYR A 80 16.70 -10.11 7.28
C TYR A 80 16.90 -8.61 7.13
N LEU A 81 15.85 -7.80 7.11
CA LEU A 81 15.93 -6.38 6.82
C LEU A 81 16.95 -5.63 7.72
N ASN A 82 17.00 -5.96 9.01
CA ASN A 82 17.96 -5.31 9.92
C ASN A 82 19.41 -5.70 9.61
N PHE A 83 19.65 -6.95 9.19
CA PHE A 83 20.98 -7.38 8.76
C PHE A 83 21.38 -6.68 7.47
N ASP A 84 20.48 -6.60 6.50
CA ASP A 84 20.69 -5.91 5.23
C ASP A 84 21.02 -4.44 5.43
N PHE A 85 20.36 -3.78 6.38
CA PHE A 85 20.64 -2.39 6.73
C PHE A 85 22.05 -2.20 7.31
N VAL A 86 22.48 -3.10 8.20
CA VAL A 86 23.85 -3.06 8.74
C VAL A 86 24.87 -3.29 7.64
N ALA A 87 24.63 -4.28 6.77
CA ALA A 87 25.52 -4.57 5.65
C ALA A 87 25.60 -3.39 4.66
N LEU A 88 24.45 -2.82 4.28
CA LEU A 88 24.38 -1.65 3.40
C LEU A 88 25.19 -0.47 3.96
N ARG A 89 24.93 -0.14 5.22
CA ARG A 89 25.61 0.97 5.89
C ARG A 89 27.11 0.75 5.98
N PHE A 90 27.54 -0.48 6.28
CA PHE A 90 28.95 -0.85 6.30
C PHE A 90 29.59 -0.74 4.91
N CYS A 91 28.94 -1.25 3.86
CA CYS A 91 29.44 -1.14 2.48
C CYS A 91 29.57 0.33 2.05
N CYS A 92 28.58 1.17 2.37
CA CYS A 92 28.63 2.58 2.06
C CYS A 92 29.77 3.30 2.80
N TRP A 93 29.97 2.97 4.10
CA TRP A 93 31.07 3.51 4.88
C TRP A 93 32.44 3.09 4.31
N ALA A 94 32.61 1.79 4.01
CA ALA A 94 33.86 1.27 3.42
C ALA A 94 34.14 1.89 2.05
N GLY A 95 33.11 2.04 1.21
CA GLY A 95 33.20 2.67 -0.10
C GLY A 95 33.62 4.15 0.00
N GLN A 96 33.00 4.91 0.89
CA GLN A 96 33.32 6.32 1.11
C GLN A 96 34.76 6.47 1.61
N PHE A 97 35.19 5.62 2.55
CA PHE A 97 36.56 5.60 3.08
C PHE A 97 37.59 5.24 1.99
N MET A 98 37.34 4.17 1.21
CA MET A 98 38.29 3.70 0.17
C MET A 98 38.43 4.69 -1.01
N LEU A 99 37.33 5.29 -1.42
CA LEU A 99 37.30 6.21 -2.55
C LEU A 99 37.79 7.61 -2.18
N LYS A 100 38.01 7.91 -0.89
CA LYS A 100 38.32 9.26 -0.37
C LYS A 100 37.40 10.31 -0.99
N ASN A 101 36.15 9.96 -1.14
CA ASN A 101 35.19 10.74 -1.89
C ASN A 101 34.24 11.49 -0.94
N ASP A 102 34.54 12.78 -0.73
CA ASP A 102 33.68 13.65 0.07
C ASP A 102 32.53 14.28 -0.75
N ILE A 103 32.48 14.01 -2.08
CA ILE A 103 31.47 14.59 -2.97
C ILE A 103 30.13 13.87 -2.83
N PHE A 104 30.16 12.55 -2.61
CA PHE A 104 28.93 11.75 -2.44
C PHE A 104 28.83 11.22 -1.02
N PRO A 105 27.88 11.72 -0.22
CA PRO A 105 27.68 11.28 1.16
C PRO A 105 26.95 9.93 1.19
N LEU A 106 27.68 8.84 0.87
CA LEU A 106 27.09 7.48 0.73
C LEU A 106 26.45 6.98 2.02
N VAL A 107 27.03 7.31 3.17
CA VAL A 107 26.50 6.90 4.47
C VAL A 107 25.18 7.61 4.77
N GLU A 108 25.09 8.90 4.50
CA GLU A 108 23.88 9.70 4.69
C GLU A 108 22.74 9.24 3.76
N ILE A 109 23.08 8.89 2.52
CA ILE A 109 22.13 8.32 1.55
C ILE A 109 21.62 6.96 2.06
N ALA A 110 22.52 6.09 2.54
CA ALA A 110 22.14 4.81 3.13
C ALA A 110 21.26 5.00 4.37
N ASP A 111 21.60 5.93 5.25
CA ASP A 111 20.83 6.21 6.46
C ASP A 111 19.41 6.73 6.13
N GLU A 112 19.25 7.58 5.12
CA GLU A 112 17.91 8.04 4.69
C GLU A 112 17.10 6.91 4.00
N PHE A 113 17.75 6.08 3.18
CA PHE A 113 17.13 4.89 2.61
C PHE A 113 16.63 3.93 3.70
N ILE A 114 17.48 3.63 4.70
CA ILE A 114 17.13 2.78 5.84
C ILE A 114 15.94 3.35 6.61
N LYS A 115 15.94 4.65 6.85
CA LYS A 115 14.86 5.34 7.57
C LYS A 115 13.54 5.28 6.80
N THR A 116 13.58 5.48 5.48
CA THR A 116 12.40 5.39 4.61
C THR A 116 11.86 3.96 4.60
N THR A 117 12.71 2.97 4.35
CA THR A 117 12.30 1.56 4.33
C THR A 117 11.72 1.09 5.67
N LYS A 118 12.29 1.53 6.79
CA LYS A 118 11.73 1.26 8.13
C LYS A 118 10.34 1.88 8.33
N ARG A 119 10.04 3.00 7.68
CA ARG A 119 8.70 3.61 7.73
C ARG A 119 7.69 2.81 6.91
N GLU A 120 8.10 2.31 5.74
CA GLU A 120 7.26 1.50 4.86
C GLU A 120 6.98 0.10 5.43
N THR A 121 7.85 -0.39 6.31
CA THR A 121 7.70 -1.69 6.99
C THR A 121 7.08 -1.58 8.39
N ASP A 122 6.44 -0.45 8.73
CA ASP A 122 5.72 -0.24 9.99
C ASP A 122 4.27 0.18 9.72
N TYR A 123 3.36 -0.78 9.68
CA TYR A 123 1.95 -0.53 9.40
C TYR A 123 1.21 0.29 10.46
N GLN A 124 1.75 0.48 11.65
CA GLN A 124 1.18 1.43 12.62
C GLN A 124 1.23 2.88 12.10
N ARG A 125 2.25 3.19 11.32
CA ARG A 125 2.34 4.52 10.66
C ARG A 125 1.33 4.64 9.53
N GLU A 126 1.18 3.59 8.71
CA GLU A 126 0.19 3.56 7.64
C GLU A 126 -1.23 3.70 8.23
N LEU A 127 -1.53 2.98 9.32
CA LEU A 127 -2.79 3.09 10.05
C LEU A 127 -3.11 4.55 10.45
N ILE A 128 -2.18 5.20 11.15
CA ILE A 128 -2.37 6.58 11.64
C ILE A 128 -2.58 7.54 10.46
N THR A 129 -1.77 7.40 9.42
CA THR A 129 -1.86 8.24 8.22
C THR A 129 -3.17 8.02 7.47
N ALA A 130 -3.58 6.76 7.28
CA ALA A 130 -4.84 6.42 6.61
C ALA A 130 -6.05 6.97 7.36
N GLN A 131 -6.06 6.88 8.70
CA GLN A 131 -7.12 7.45 9.52
C GLN A 131 -7.20 8.96 9.39
N ALA A 132 -6.07 9.67 9.44
CA ALA A 132 -6.02 11.11 9.28
C ALA A 132 -6.53 11.57 7.90
N ILE A 133 -6.11 10.88 6.83
CA ILE A 133 -6.57 11.14 5.47
C ILE A 133 -8.07 10.88 5.34
N ARG A 134 -8.55 9.76 5.89
CA ARG A 134 -9.98 9.42 5.89
C ARG A 134 -10.81 10.48 6.58
N GLU A 135 -10.41 10.93 7.76
CA GLU A 135 -11.10 12.00 8.50
C GLU A 135 -11.12 13.31 7.71
N TYR A 136 -10.04 13.66 7.05
CA TYR A 136 -9.98 14.87 6.22
C TYR A 136 -11.00 14.80 5.08
N PHE A 137 -10.99 13.73 4.28
CA PHE A 137 -11.88 13.59 3.13
C PHE A 137 -13.35 13.41 3.56
N ALA A 138 -13.64 12.68 4.63
CA ALA A 138 -15.00 12.49 5.14
C ALA A 138 -15.69 13.81 5.53
N ARG A 139 -14.92 14.81 5.95
CA ARG A 139 -15.46 16.16 6.29
C ARG A 139 -15.56 17.06 5.07
N ARG A 140 -14.88 16.73 3.98
CA ARG A 140 -14.71 17.63 2.84
C ARG A 140 -15.54 17.24 1.62
N THR A 141 -15.58 15.97 1.27
CA THR A 141 -16.18 15.52 0.02
C THR A 141 -16.61 14.05 0.11
N ASP A 142 -17.67 13.73 -0.60
CA ASP A 142 -18.12 12.35 -0.84
C ASP A 142 -17.55 11.71 -2.13
N ARG A 143 -16.72 12.47 -2.86
CA ARG A 143 -16.14 12.05 -4.14
C ARG A 143 -14.92 11.15 -3.96
N VAL A 144 -14.24 11.24 -2.82
CA VAL A 144 -13.05 10.45 -2.48
C VAL A 144 -13.41 9.48 -1.38
N VAL A 145 -13.21 8.20 -1.61
CA VAL A 145 -13.39 7.15 -0.61
C VAL A 145 -12.03 6.67 -0.14
N VAL A 146 -11.78 6.78 1.15
CA VAL A 146 -10.58 6.24 1.79
C VAL A 146 -10.98 5.01 2.60
N PRO A 147 -10.34 3.82 2.38
CA PRO A 147 -10.67 2.61 3.11
C PRO A 147 -10.57 2.80 4.62
N GLU A 148 -11.50 2.23 5.36
CA GLU A 148 -11.35 2.14 6.82
C GLU A 148 -10.25 1.14 7.16
N THR A 149 -9.34 1.54 8.04
CA THR A 149 -8.34 0.66 8.60
C THR A 149 -8.75 0.24 9.99
N LEU A 150 -8.84 -1.06 10.23
CA LEU A 150 -9.29 -1.62 11.49
C LEU A 150 -8.15 -1.67 12.51
N ALA A 151 -8.07 -0.67 13.38
CA ALA A 151 -6.99 -0.55 14.37
C ALA A 151 -6.93 -1.74 15.33
N GLU A 152 -8.07 -2.30 15.71
CA GLU A 152 -8.16 -3.46 16.61
C GLU A 152 -7.60 -4.76 16.02
N TYR A 153 -7.45 -4.85 14.69
CA TYR A 153 -6.91 -6.00 13.94
C TYR A 153 -5.62 -5.67 13.20
N SER A 154 -5.05 -4.49 13.46
CA SER A 154 -3.81 -4.06 12.81
C SER A 154 -2.67 -3.94 13.82
N THR A 155 -1.47 -4.37 13.41
CA THR A 155 -0.23 -4.33 14.20
C THR A 155 0.87 -3.66 13.39
N ARG A 156 2.13 -3.75 13.81
CA ARG A 156 3.25 -3.31 12.97
C ARG A 156 3.47 -4.16 11.72
N ARG A 157 3.00 -5.43 11.73
CA ARG A 157 3.24 -6.41 10.66
C ARG A 157 2.00 -6.80 9.89
N ILE A 158 0.84 -6.44 10.41
CA ILE A 158 -0.46 -6.73 9.82
C ILE A 158 -1.26 -5.44 9.72
N LEU A 159 -1.87 -5.21 8.55
CA LEU A 159 -2.83 -4.13 8.34
C LEU A 159 -4.12 -4.70 7.77
N VAL A 160 -5.23 -4.49 8.46
CA VAL A 160 -6.56 -4.87 8.00
C VAL A 160 -7.33 -3.63 7.60
N GLN A 161 -7.86 -3.63 6.38
CA GLN A 161 -8.62 -2.48 5.86
C GLN A 161 -9.76 -2.93 4.95
N ASP A 162 -10.73 -2.04 4.74
CA ASP A 162 -11.84 -2.28 3.82
C ASP A 162 -11.32 -2.66 2.43
N TYR A 163 -11.97 -3.66 1.82
CA TYR A 163 -11.82 -3.92 0.40
C TYR A 163 -12.81 -3.04 -0.37
N ILE A 164 -12.28 -2.15 -1.19
CA ILE A 164 -13.07 -1.28 -2.05
C ILE A 164 -13.03 -1.86 -3.45
N GLU A 165 -14.21 -2.22 -3.98
CA GLU A 165 -14.33 -2.63 -5.37
C GLU A 165 -14.17 -1.42 -6.29
N GLY A 166 -13.29 -1.52 -7.29
CA GLY A 166 -13.03 -0.45 -8.23
C GLY A 166 -12.24 -0.94 -9.44
N LEU A 167 -12.08 -0.09 -10.41
CA LEU A 167 -11.21 -0.32 -11.56
C LEU A 167 -9.84 0.28 -11.25
N PRO A 168 -8.78 -0.55 -11.14
CA PRO A 168 -7.44 -0.05 -10.91
C PRO A 168 -6.98 0.86 -12.04
N LEU A 169 -6.39 2.00 -11.72
CA LEU A 169 -5.89 2.92 -12.75
C LEU A 169 -4.76 2.27 -13.59
N THR A 170 -4.02 1.32 -13.01
CA THR A 170 -3.04 0.51 -13.74
C THR A 170 -3.66 -0.21 -14.93
N GLU A 171 -4.82 -0.84 -14.76
CA GLU A 171 -5.53 -1.55 -15.85
C GLU A 171 -5.92 -0.59 -16.99
N VAL A 172 -6.33 0.62 -16.63
CA VAL A 172 -6.65 1.67 -17.62
C VAL A 172 -5.40 2.08 -18.40
N VAL A 173 -4.26 2.26 -17.69
CA VAL A 173 -2.98 2.63 -18.32
C VAL A 173 -2.47 1.52 -19.25
N GLU A 174 -2.51 0.26 -18.84
CA GLU A 174 -2.09 -0.89 -19.66
C GLU A 174 -2.92 -0.99 -20.95
N ARG A 175 -4.24 -0.83 -20.83
CA ARG A 175 -5.13 -0.83 -22.00
C ARG A 175 -4.81 0.30 -22.95
N ALA A 176 -4.51 1.51 -22.43
CA ALA A 176 -4.08 2.65 -23.23
C ALA A 176 -2.77 2.38 -23.98
N GLN A 177 -1.80 1.78 -23.30
CA GLN A 177 -0.51 1.40 -23.88
C GLN A 177 -0.66 0.31 -24.96
N ALA A 178 -1.63 -0.58 -24.82
CA ALA A 178 -1.98 -1.58 -25.82
C ALA A 178 -2.79 -1.01 -27.02
N GLY A 179 -3.07 0.30 -27.03
CA GLY A 179 -3.80 0.97 -28.10
C GLY A 179 -5.31 0.72 -28.10
N ASN A 180 -5.86 0.23 -26.99
CA ASN A 180 -7.30 0.01 -26.86
C ASN A 180 -8.05 1.30 -26.47
N ASP A 181 -9.36 1.35 -26.81
CA ASP A 181 -10.22 2.46 -26.37
C ASP A 181 -10.51 2.37 -24.88
N THR A 182 -9.74 3.13 -24.11
CA THR A 182 -9.88 3.22 -22.66
C THR A 182 -11.07 4.06 -22.21
N TYR A 183 -11.47 5.03 -23.02
CA TYR A 183 -12.59 5.90 -22.70
C TYR A 183 -13.90 5.11 -22.65
N GLN A 184 -14.17 4.33 -23.71
CA GLN A 184 -15.36 3.49 -23.76
C GLN A 184 -15.32 2.41 -22.67
N PHE A 185 -14.15 1.80 -22.43
CA PHE A 185 -13.98 0.80 -21.40
C PHE A 185 -14.33 1.34 -20.00
N VAL A 186 -13.77 2.49 -19.59
CA VAL A 186 -14.08 3.10 -18.27
C VAL A 186 -15.55 3.46 -18.16
N LYS A 187 -16.14 3.97 -19.25
CA LYS A 187 -17.56 4.29 -19.29
C LYS A 187 -18.46 3.07 -19.12
N ASP A 188 -18.10 1.96 -19.74
CA ASP A 188 -18.86 0.70 -19.65
C ASP A 188 -18.72 0.07 -18.26
N GLN A 189 -17.55 0.13 -17.62
CA GLN A 189 -17.28 -0.44 -16.30
C GLN A 189 -17.84 0.41 -15.14
N LEU A 190 -17.66 1.72 -15.22
CA LEU A 190 -17.97 2.63 -14.10
C LEU A 190 -19.21 3.51 -14.37
N GLY A 191 -19.74 3.51 -15.59
CA GLY A 191 -20.84 4.41 -15.97
C GLY A 191 -20.47 5.90 -15.92
N SER A 192 -19.15 6.23 -15.90
CA SER A 192 -18.64 7.57 -15.67
C SER A 192 -17.58 7.98 -16.70
N ASP A 193 -17.38 9.28 -16.82
CA ASP A 193 -16.39 9.86 -17.72
C ASP A 193 -14.99 9.81 -17.09
N MET A 194 -14.04 9.15 -17.77
CA MET A 194 -12.66 9.02 -17.32
C MET A 194 -11.99 10.39 -17.11
N GLN A 195 -12.21 11.35 -18.00
CA GLN A 195 -11.61 12.66 -17.87
C GLN A 195 -12.12 13.38 -16.61
N GLN A 196 -13.42 13.28 -16.35
CA GLN A 196 -14.02 13.84 -15.13
C GLN A 196 -13.47 13.19 -13.87
N GLN A 197 -13.24 11.88 -13.88
CA GLN A 197 -12.64 11.15 -12.75
C GLN A 197 -11.21 11.64 -12.49
N LEU A 198 -10.37 11.71 -13.51
CA LEU A 198 -8.98 12.18 -13.37
C LEU A 198 -8.90 13.63 -12.89
N VAL A 199 -9.75 14.51 -13.39
CA VAL A 199 -9.84 15.90 -12.92
C VAL A 199 -10.29 15.94 -11.46
N THR A 200 -11.24 15.11 -11.05
CA THR A 200 -11.70 15.04 -9.67
C THR A 200 -10.56 14.59 -8.74
N VAL A 201 -9.87 13.49 -9.07
CA VAL A 201 -8.72 13.00 -8.28
C VAL A 201 -7.66 14.08 -8.17
N GLY A 202 -7.22 14.62 -9.32
CA GLY A 202 -6.14 15.63 -9.33
C GLY A 202 -6.50 16.90 -8.55
N SER A 203 -7.75 17.38 -8.68
CA SER A 203 -8.20 18.58 -7.96
C SER A 203 -8.30 18.34 -6.45
N GLU A 204 -8.83 17.20 -6.00
CA GLU A 204 -8.96 16.90 -4.58
C GLU A 204 -7.58 16.69 -3.93
N PHE A 205 -6.63 16.07 -4.63
CA PHE A 205 -5.25 15.98 -4.15
C PHE A 205 -4.56 17.34 -4.06
N LEU A 206 -4.69 18.17 -5.09
CA LEU A 206 -4.11 19.51 -5.07
C LEU A 206 -4.66 20.34 -3.89
N ILE A 207 -5.96 20.24 -3.63
CA ILE A 207 -6.57 20.95 -2.51
C ILE A 207 -6.10 20.38 -1.17
N ALA A 208 -5.94 19.05 -1.05
CA ALA A 208 -5.40 18.43 0.16
C ALA A 208 -3.98 18.91 0.48
N ILE A 209 -3.13 19.05 -0.54
CA ILE A 209 -1.78 19.62 -0.40
C ILE A 209 -1.86 21.08 0.08
N LEU A 210 -2.71 21.89 -0.54
CA LEU A 210 -2.76 23.34 -0.27
C LEU A 210 -3.44 23.70 1.06
N GLN A 211 -4.36 22.87 1.54
CA GLN A 211 -5.18 23.17 2.71
C GLN A 211 -4.86 22.36 3.98
N ALA A 212 -4.24 21.20 3.82
CA ALA A 212 -4.04 20.28 4.94
C ALA A 212 -2.62 19.74 5.05
N ASP A 213 -1.69 20.21 4.23
CA ASP A 213 -0.31 19.70 4.13
C ASP A 213 -0.25 18.17 3.90
N ILE A 214 -1.32 17.61 3.31
CA ILE A 214 -1.38 16.18 2.95
C ILE A 214 -0.74 16.03 1.59
N ILE A 215 0.41 15.39 1.54
CA ILE A 215 1.15 15.11 0.32
C ILE A 215 1.07 13.62 0.03
N MET A 216 0.54 13.28 -1.15
CA MET A 216 0.71 11.93 -1.69
C MET A 216 2.15 11.82 -2.21
N ALA A 217 3.00 11.11 -1.46
CA ALA A 217 4.42 11.00 -1.75
C ALA A 217 4.70 10.16 -3.00
N ASP A 218 3.81 9.24 -3.34
CA ASP A 218 3.93 8.36 -4.49
C ASP A 218 2.58 8.24 -5.25
N PRO A 219 2.28 9.18 -6.17
CA PRO A 219 1.06 9.18 -6.96
C PRO A 219 1.12 8.18 -8.14
N HIS A 220 1.65 6.99 -7.91
CA HIS A 220 1.72 5.94 -8.91
C HIS A 220 0.31 5.37 -9.19
N PRO A 221 -0.03 5.02 -10.46
CA PRO A 221 -1.33 4.45 -10.81
C PRO A 221 -1.74 3.21 -9.99
N GLY A 222 -0.79 2.46 -9.45
CA GLY A 222 -1.04 1.32 -8.55
C GLY A 222 -1.53 1.73 -7.15
N ASN A 223 -1.47 3.01 -6.81
CA ASN A 223 -1.90 3.55 -5.51
C ASN A 223 -3.22 4.34 -5.61
N ILE A 224 -3.86 4.34 -6.80
CA ILE A 224 -5.09 5.08 -7.11
C ILE A 224 -6.16 4.13 -7.64
#